data_ddbfe42202a07c1b1a92cf56ae7f19b2
#
_entry.id   ddbfe42202a07c1b1a92cf56ae7f19b2
#
_cell.length_a   1.000
_cell.length_b   1.000
_cell.length_c   1.000
_cell.angle_alpha   90.00
_cell.angle_beta   90.00
_cell.angle_gamma   90.00
#
_symmetry.space_group_name_H-M   'P 1'
#
loop_
_entity.id
_entity.type
_entity.pdbx_description
1 polymer ?
#
loop_
_entity_poly.entity_id
_entity_poly.type
_entity_poly.pdbx_seq_one_letter_code
_entity_poly.pdbx_strand_id
1 'polypeptide(L)'
;MLGNLPEYPWDAMAPFAQRAAQYPDGLIDLSIGSPVDPTPEVVRRALADATDAHAYPTTVGTPRLREAIVDWFARRRGVDG
;
A
#
# COMPACT_ATOMS: atom_id res chain seq x y z
N MET A 1 11.24 15.66 -24.04
CA MET A 1 10.64 14.32 -24.20
C MET A 1 9.51 14.03 -23.21
N LEU A 2 9.58 14.50 -21.99
CA LEU A 2 8.49 14.32 -21.00
C LEU A 2 7.35 15.36 -21.12
N GLY A 3 7.53 16.41 -21.94
CA GLY A 3 6.57 17.51 -22.08
C GLY A 3 5.24 17.17 -22.77
N ASN A 4 5.10 15.97 -23.34
CA ASN A 4 3.88 15.52 -24.03
C ASN A 4 3.05 14.51 -23.23
N LEU A 5 3.42 14.24 -21.99
CA LEU A 5 2.60 13.40 -21.12
C LEU A 5 1.37 14.18 -20.65
N PRO A 6 0.19 13.57 -20.62
CA PRO A 6 -0.99 14.22 -20.05
C PRO A 6 -0.76 14.49 -18.56
N GLU A 7 -1.35 15.60 -18.09
CA GLU A 7 -1.35 15.91 -16.67
C GLU A 7 -2.04 14.77 -15.88
N TYR A 8 -1.44 14.41 -14.73
CA TYR A 8 -2.02 13.40 -13.87
C TYR A 8 -3.33 13.93 -13.27
N PRO A 9 -4.47 13.25 -13.47
CA PRO A 9 -5.77 13.82 -13.12
C PRO A 9 -5.93 14.24 -11.66
N TRP A 10 -5.25 13.54 -10.72
CA TRP A 10 -5.30 13.89 -9.30
C TRP A 10 -4.55 15.17 -8.96
N ASP A 11 -3.53 15.54 -9.74
CA ASP A 11 -2.81 16.79 -9.53
C ASP A 11 -3.70 17.99 -9.83
N ALA A 12 -4.66 17.85 -10.74
CA ALA A 12 -5.67 18.86 -11.03
C ALA A 12 -6.61 19.16 -9.85
N MET A 13 -6.70 18.26 -8.88
CA MET A 13 -7.50 18.42 -7.65
C MET A 13 -6.79 19.23 -6.57
N ALA A 14 -5.48 19.41 -6.66
CA ALA A 14 -4.68 20.08 -5.63
C ALA A 14 -5.18 21.50 -5.28
N PRO A 15 -5.56 22.38 -6.22
CA PRO A 15 -6.10 23.71 -5.90
C PRO A 15 -7.39 23.66 -5.06
N PHE A 16 -8.24 22.68 -5.32
CA PHE A 16 -9.50 22.50 -4.57
C PHE A 16 -9.23 22.03 -3.15
N ALA A 17 -8.29 21.09 -2.97
CA ALA A 17 -7.87 20.62 -1.66
C ALA A 17 -7.24 21.77 -0.84
N GLN A 18 -6.39 22.60 -1.45
CA GLN A 18 -5.80 23.78 -0.81
C GLN A 18 -6.86 24.77 -0.35
N ARG A 19 -7.87 25.02 -1.18
CA ARG A 19 -8.98 25.91 -0.82
C ARG A 19 -9.81 25.34 0.32
N ALA A 20 -10.13 24.04 0.29
CA ALA A 20 -10.88 23.39 1.35
C ALA A 20 -10.11 23.40 2.70
N ALA A 21 -8.79 23.25 2.66
CA ALA A 21 -7.94 23.28 3.86
C ALA A 21 -7.93 24.66 4.56
N GLN A 22 -8.39 25.72 3.89
CA GLN A 22 -8.49 27.08 4.49
C GLN A 22 -9.73 27.25 5.39
N TYR A 23 -10.66 26.31 5.39
CA TYR A 23 -11.79 26.34 6.31
C TYR A 23 -11.32 26.11 7.75
N PRO A 24 -12.01 26.73 8.76
CA PRO A 24 -11.60 26.64 10.16
C PRO A 24 -11.48 25.20 10.69
N ASP A 25 -12.33 24.29 10.21
CA ASP A 25 -12.34 22.88 10.61
C ASP A 25 -11.41 22.00 9.74
N GLY A 26 -10.71 22.62 8.80
CA GLY A 26 -9.78 21.95 7.90
C GLY A 26 -10.46 21.12 6.80
N LEU A 27 -9.68 20.25 6.15
CA LEU A 27 -10.12 19.36 5.10
C LEU A 27 -10.39 17.96 5.66
N ILE A 28 -11.58 17.44 5.40
CA ILE A 28 -11.88 16.02 5.57
C ILE A 28 -11.81 15.37 4.19
N ASP A 29 -10.74 14.63 3.94
CA ASP A 29 -10.50 13.97 2.65
C ASP A 29 -11.17 12.60 2.62
N LEU A 30 -12.21 12.47 1.80
CA LEU A 30 -12.93 11.22 1.55
C LEU A 30 -12.69 10.65 0.15
N SER A 31 -11.74 11.20 -0.59
CA SER A 31 -11.48 10.85 -1.99
C SER A 31 -10.91 9.44 -2.17
N ILE A 32 -9.98 9.06 -1.32
CA ILE A 32 -9.33 7.74 -1.34
C ILE A 32 -9.32 7.19 0.08
N GLY A 33 -9.90 6.02 0.26
CA GLY A 33 -9.92 5.36 1.56
C GLY A 33 -8.50 4.94 1.98
N SER A 34 -8.11 5.39 3.18
CA SER A 34 -6.87 4.96 3.81
C SER A 34 -7.16 4.37 5.18
N PRO A 35 -6.53 3.26 5.55
CA PRO A 35 -6.67 2.72 6.90
C PRO A 35 -6.21 3.73 7.94
N VAL A 36 -6.97 3.87 9.02
CA VAL A 36 -6.62 4.73 10.18
C VAL A 36 -5.88 3.96 11.27
N ASP A 37 -6.02 2.65 11.27
CA ASP A 37 -5.36 1.78 12.23
C ASP A 37 -3.87 1.63 11.90
N PRO A 38 -3.00 1.60 12.91
CA PRO A 38 -1.59 1.37 12.69
C PRO A 38 -1.33 -0.04 12.12
N THR A 39 -0.25 -0.18 11.36
CA THR A 39 0.20 -1.50 10.90
C THR A 39 0.48 -2.40 12.12
N PRO A 40 -0.05 -3.63 12.16
CA PRO A 40 0.21 -4.55 13.27
C PRO A 40 1.70 -4.76 13.54
N GLU A 41 2.06 -4.85 14.81
CA GLU A 41 3.47 -4.96 15.23
C GLU A 41 4.18 -6.19 14.65
N VAL A 42 3.46 -7.31 14.49
CA VAL A 42 4.03 -8.52 13.87
C VAL A 42 4.49 -8.26 12.42
N VAL A 43 3.76 -7.44 11.67
CA VAL A 43 4.14 -7.06 10.29
C VAL A 43 5.33 -6.11 10.31
N ARG A 44 5.32 -5.13 11.20
CA ARG A 44 6.41 -4.14 11.35
C ARG A 44 7.73 -4.82 11.70
N ARG A 45 7.71 -5.78 12.63
CA ARG A 45 8.89 -6.57 13.00
C ARG A 45 9.40 -7.42 11.85
N ALA A 46 8.51 -8.14 11.16
CA ALA A 46 8.91 -8.96 10.03
C ALA A 46 9.59 -8.13 8.93
N LEU A 47 9.08 -6.93 8.64
CA LEU A 47 9.70 -6.00 7.69
C LEU A 47 11.05 -5.48 8.20
N ALA A 48 11.15 -5.12 9.46
CA ALA A 48 12.41 -4.65 10.08
C ALA A 48 13.49 -5.74 10.02
N ASP A 49 13.14 -6.98 10.35
CA ASP A 49 14.06 -8.12 10.33
C ASP A 49 14.54 -8.47 8.90
N ALA A 50 13.77 -8.11 7.89
CA ALA A 50 14.09 -8.35 6.48
C ALA A 50 14.81 -7.19 5.79
N THR A 51 15.18 -6.11 6.48
CA THR A 51 15.79 -4.93 5.86
C THR A 51 17.17 -5.18 5.26
N ASP A 52 17.88 -6.22 5.72
CA ASP A 52 19.20 -6.62 5.18
C ASP A 52 19.09 -7.73 4.10
N ALA A 53 17.96 -7.83 3.44
CA ALA A 53 17.75 -8.76 2.32
C ALA A 53 18.27 -8.14 1.01
N HIS A 54 19.60 -8.19 0.81
CA HIS A 54 20.30 -7.50 -0.29
C HIS A 54 20.36 -8.30 -1.60
N ALA A 55 19.96 -9.58 -1.60
CA ALA A 55 19.95 -10.40 -2.80
C ALA A 55 18.74 -10.09 -3.69
N TYR A 56 18.94 -10.21 -5.01
CA TYR A 56 17.81 -10.09 -5.94
C TYR A 56 16.80 -11.21 -5.73
N PRO A 57 15.50 -10.90 -5.69
CA PRO A 57 14.47 -11.90 -5.53
C PRO A 57 14.33 -12.78 -6.78
N THR A 58 13.86 -14.01 -6.59
CA THR A 58 13.43 -14.85 -7.71
C THR A 58 12.06 -14.43 -8.22
N THR A 59 11.81 -14.64 -9.52
CA THR A 59 10.51 -14.28 -10.12
C THR A 59 9.33 -15.03 -9.54
N VAL A 60 9.56 -16.27 -9.10
CA VAL A 60 8.50 -17.15 -8.53
C VAL A 60 8.31 -16.99 -7.02
N GLY A 61 9.15 -16.18 -6.38
CA GLY A 61 9.16 -16.06 -4.93
C GLY A 61 9.82 -17.24 -4.20
N THR A 62 10.02 -17.09 -2.90
CA THR A 62 10.60 -18.17 -2.09
C THR A 62 9.56 -19.28 -1.82
N PRO A 63 9.99 -20.54 -1.63
CA PRO A 63 9.08 -21.61 -1.22
C PRO A 63 8.29 -21.24 0.04
N ARG A 64 8.95 -20.67 1.04
CA ARG A 64 8.31 -20.21 2.29
C ARG A 64 7.19 -19.20 2.06
N LEU A 65 7.37 -18.23 1.15
CA LEU A 65 6.33 -17.26 0.81
C LEU A 65 5.13 -17.96 0.15
N ARG A 66 5.40 -18.86 -0.77
CA ARG A 66 4.35 -19.60 -1.48
C ARG A 66 3.55 -20.50 -0.55
N GLU A 67 4.19 -21.20 0.34
CA GLU A 67 3.55 -22.00 1.39
C GLU A 67 2.68 -21.13 2.31
N ALA A 68 3.18 -19.97 2.74
CA ALA A 68 2.43 -19.06 3.58
C ALA A 68 1.18 -18.52 2.86
N ILE A 69 1.23 -18.28 1.54
CA ILE A 69 0.08 -17.85 0.74
C ILE A 69 -0.96 -18.98 0.68
N VAL A 70 -0.55 -20.21 0.37
CA VAL A 70 -1.46 -21.37 0.31
C VAL A 70 -2.15 -21.58 1.65
N ASP A 71 -1.39 -21.57 2.75
CA ASP A 71 -1.91 -21.71 4.10
C ASP A 71 -2.89 -20.57 4.47
N TRP A 72 -2.60 -19.34 4.09
CA TRP A 72 -3.50 -18.20 4.30
C TRP A 72 -4.84 -18.40 3.56
N PHE A 73 -4.79 -18.81 2.29
CA PHE A 73 -6.00 -19.07 1.50
C PHE A 73 -6.82 -20.22 2.07
N ALA A 74 -6.19 -21.31 2.49
CA ALA A 74 -6.87 -22.42 3.14
C ALA A 74 -7.60 -21.97 4.40
N ARG A 75 -6.91 -21.26 5.30
CA ARG A 75 -7.50 -20.83 6.57
C ARG A 75 -8.54 -19.72 6.44
N ARG A 76 -8.36 -18.79 5.52
CA ARG A 76 -9.19 -17.58 5.43
C ARG A 76 -10.28 -17.67 4.36
N ARG A 77 -10.11 -18.51 3.37
CA ARG A 77 -11.01 -18.61 2.23
C ARG A 77 -11.53 -20.03 1.94
N GLY A 78 -11.05 -21.03 2.67
CA GLY A 78 -11.43 -22.42 2.46
C GLY A 78 -11.01 -22.96 1.09
N VAL A 79 -9.93 -22.43 0.53
CA VAL A 79 -9.39 -22.88 -0.76
C VAL A 79 -8.27 -23.87 -0.51
N ASP A 80 -8.46 -25.10 -0.97
CA ASP A 80 -7.42 -26.14 -0.95
C ASP A 80 -6.50 -25.95 -2.16
N GLY A 81 -5.21 -25.86 -1.91
CA GLY A 81 -4.17 -25.66 -2.93
C GLY A 81 -3.60 -26.95 -3.47
#